data_1f19a3be3c7d14d564c87d18a5a0fad4
#
_entry.id   1f19a3be3c7d14d564c87d18a5a0fad4
#
_cell.length_a   1.000
_cell.length_b   1.000
_cell.length_c   1.000
_cell.angle_alpha   90.00
_cell.angle_beta   90.00
_cell.angle_gamma   90.00
#
_symmetry.space_group_name_H-M   'P 1'
#
loop_
_entity.id
_entity.type
_entity.pdbx_description
1 polymer ?
#
loop_
_entity_poly.entity_id
_entity_poly.type
_entity_poly.pdbx_seq_one_letter_code
_entity_poly.pdbx_strand_id
1 'polypeptide(L)'
;MTIKRRLFIANIIMVLSPIILTAILFFGIRFLLVDGDAQTRGGLGGRFADMPNIPAVSASEASDIFAEGSFSYVTSDISLYRSELGDYIIVLSDADREALEAFVSGSDFTLPVILFYLFAVVILANIFLAKYITRRIMTPINTLADGVHEIADGNLTHRIQYKGGDEFDAVCADFNEMAARLSDMVEQRQADENSRKELIAGISHDLRTPLTSVKAYLEGLRKGIASTPDMQEKYLDTIQQKTEDIEYIIKQLFLFSQIDIGEFPLHLEPVDIGNELAGMLDGFADEYKARGLTVTLKENTHGDVLIDAVQFKNIVQNILGNSVKYCKRPDARAEIACRKTDDNSLSITIRDNGPGVPADMLPKLFDIFYRGDEARNHPADGSGLGLAISAKMIERLHGSIRAENVPDGGLSMIITLPIQKGGDEA
;
A
#
# COMPACT_ATOMS: atom_id res chain seq x y z
N MET A 1 -19.78 -2.87 -14.11
CA MET A 1 -21.19 -3.07 -13.67
C MET A 1 -21.16 -3.39 -12.18
N THR A 2 -21.86 -2.61 -11.35
CA THR A 2 -21.80 -2.70 -9.88
C THR A 2 -22.30 -4.06 -9.35
N ILE A 3 -21.72 -4.56 -8.25
CA ILE A 3 -22.14 -5.82 -7.58
C ILE A 3 -23.62 -5.76 -7.24
N LYS A 4 -24.13 -4.62 -6.75
CA LYS A 4 -25.56 -4.39 -6.52
C LYS A 4 -26.42 -4.63 -7.75
N ARG A 5 -25.99 -4.15 -8.90
CA ARG A 5 -26.71 -4.29 -10.17
C ARG A 5 -26.64 -5.73 -10.69
N ARG A 6 -25.51 -6.43 -10.47
CA ARG A 6 -25.35 -7.85 -10.83
C ARG A 6 -26.21 -8.76 -9.95
N LEU A 7 -26.22 -8.54 -8.62
CA LEU A 7 -27.08 -9.28 -7.69
C LEU A 7 -28.56 -9.01 -7.97
N PHE A 8 -28.94 -7.76 -8.25
CA PHE A 8 -30.31 -7.41 -8.60
C PHE A 8 -30.77 -8.09 -9.88
N ILE A 9 -29.94 -8.07 -10.93
CA ILE A 9 -30.24 -8.75 -12.19
C ILE A 9 -30.29 -10.28 -11.99
N ALA A 10 -29.37 -10.86 -11.22
CA ALA A 10 -29.39 -12.29 -10.91
C ALA A 10 -30.67 -12.69 -10.16
N ASN A 11 -31.11 -11.89 -9.18
CA ASN A 11 -32.37 -12.10 -8.47
C ASN A 11 -33.57 -11.97 -9.41
N ILE A 12 -33.61 -10.99 -10.30
CA ILE A 12 -34.68 -10.83 -11.28
C ILE A 12 -34.73 -12.06 -12.22
N ILE A 13 -33.58 -12.46 -12.74
CA ILE A 13 -33.49 -13.64 -13.60
C ILE A 13 -33.96 -14.91 -12.86
N MET A 14 -33.55 -15.07 -11.59
CA MET A 14 -33.93 -16.20 -10.76
C MET A 14 -35.47 -16.29 -10.55
N VAL A 15 -36.12 -15.14 -10.30
CA VAL A 15 -37.56 -15.10 -10.06
C VAL A 15 -38.36 -15.13 -11.37
N LEU A 16 -37.91 -14.42 -12.40
CA LEU A 16 -38.62 -14.30 -13.66
C LEU A 16 -38.42 -15.51 -14.60
N SER A 17 -37.24 -16.16 -14.57
CA SER A 17 -36.98 -17.27 -15.50
C SER A 17 -37.91 -18.46 -15.31
N PRO A 18 -38.23 -18.93 -14.10
CA PRO A 18 -39.24 -19.96 -13.91
C PRO A 18 -40.66 -19.51 -14.34
N ILE A 19 -41.02 -18.27 -14.05
CA ILE A 19 -42.32 -17.69 -14.39
C ILE A 19 -42.48 -17.56 -15.92
N ILE A 20 -41.47 -17.02 -16.59
CA ILE A 20 -41.50 -16.87 -18.06
C ILE A 20 -41.50 -18.23 -18.73
N LEU A 21 -40.73 -19.17 -18.24
CA LEU A 21 -40.65 -20.51 -18.82
C LEU A 21 -41.92 -21.30 -18.59
N THR A 22 -42.55 -21.18 -17.39
CA THR A 22 -43.90 -21.76 -17.16
C THR A 22 -44.95 -21.14 -18.06
N ALA A 23 -44.90 -19.82 -18.23
CA ALA A 23 -45.82 -19.13 -19.15
C ALA A 23 -45.63 -19.60 -20.61
N ILE A 24 -44.39 -19.70 -21.10
CA ILE A 24 -44.05 -20.15 -22.44
C ILE A 24 -44.53 -21.62 -22.63
N LEU A 25 -44.26 -22.46 -21.62
CA LEU A 25 -44.70 -23.86 -21.66
C LEU A 25 -46.24 -23.99 -21.66
N PHE A 26 -46.91 -23.21 -20.81
CA PHE A 26 -48.38 -23.19 -20.73
C PHE A 26 -48.99 -22.69 -22.03
N PHE A 27 -48.49 -21.58 -22.58
CA PHE A 27 -48.98 -21.07 -23.87
C PHE A 27 -48.61 -21.97 -25.04
N GLY A 28 -47.41 -22.58 -25.03
CA GLY A 28 -46.96 -23.51 -26.06
C GLY A 28 -47.79 -24.79 -26.06
N ILE A 29 -48.09 -25.37 -24.89
CA ILE A 29 -48.96 -26.54 -24.76
C ILE A 29 -50.38 -26.17 -25.14
N ARG A 30 -50.90 -25.03 -24.70
CA ARG A 30 -52.19 -24.54 -25.12
C ARG A 30 -52.28 -24.34 -26.63
N PHE A 31 -51.23 -23.77 -27.26
CA PHE A 31 -51.15 -23.61 -28.72
C PHE A 31 -51.15 -24.98 -29.45
N LEU A 32 -50.32 -25.95 -29.00
CA LEU A 32 -50.27 -27.29 -29.55
C LEU A 32 -51.60 -28.06 -29.38
N LEU A 33 -52.22 -27.91 -28.21
CA LEU A 33 -53.51 -28.57 -27.96
C LEU A 33 -54.66 -27.85 -28.64
N VAL A 34 -54.64 -26.55 -28.80
CA VAL A 34 -55.71 -25.76 -29.43
C VAL A 34 -55.56 -25.70 -30.94
N ASP A 35 -54.38 -25.61 -31.52
CA ASP A 35 -54.20 -25.62 -32.99
C ASP A 35 -54.02 -27.01 -33.55
N GLY A 36 -53.55 -28.00 -32.78
CA GLY A 36 -53.60 -29.43 -33.18
C GLY A 36 -55.03 -29.91 -33.35
N ASP A 37 -55.96 -29.36 -32.57
CA ASP A 37 -57.39 -29.67 -32.66
C ASP A 37 -58.16 -28.86 -33.72
N ALA A 38 -57.55 -27.88 -34.36
CA ALA A 38 -58.28 -27.13 -35.41
C ALA A 38 -58.68 -27.99 -36.62
N GLN A 39 -57.96 -29.07 -36.87
CA GLN A 39 -58.37 -30.07 -37.88
C GLN A 39 -59.39 -31.08 -37.36
N THR A 40 -59.45 -31.34 -36.05
CA THR A 40 -60.47 -32.22 -35.42
C THR A 40 -61.68 -31.46 -34.91
N ARG A 41 -61.57 -30.12 -34.65
CA ARG A 41 -62.72 -29.29 -34.21
C ARG A 41 -63.82 -29.08 -35.21
N GLY A 42 -63.66 -29.45 -36.45
CA GLY A 42 -64.75 -29.49 -37.41
C GLY A 42 -65.87 -30.50 -37.04
N GLY A 43 -65.61 -31.45 -36.11
CA GLY A 43 -66.55 -32.48 -35.73
C GLY A 43 -67.40 -32.13 -34.49
N LEU A 44 -66.81 -31.64 -33.40
CA LEU A 44 -67.54 -31.48 -32.11
C LEU A 44 -68.23 -30.14 -31.97
N GLY A 45 -67.51 -29.02 -32.22
CA GLY A 45 -68.08 -27.66 -32.06
C GLY A 45 -69.21 -27.32 -33.01
N GLY A 46 -69.22 -27.92 -34.22
CA GLY A 46 -70.30 -27.75 -35.20
C GLY A 46 -71.56 -28.54 -34.88
N ARG A 47 -71.41 -29.65 -34.17
CA ARG A 47 -72.59 -30.49 -33.79
C ARG A 47 -73.36 -29.89 -32.58
N PHE A 48 -72.77 -29.12 -31.74
CA PHE A 48 -73.45 -28.47 -30.61
C PHE A 48 -74.12 -27.14 -30.96
N ALA A 49 -73.79 -26.51 -32.07
CA ALA A 49 -74.42 -25.28 -32.52
C ALA A 49 -75.87 -25.48 -33.09
N ASP A 50 -76.17 -26.64 -33.54
CA ASP A 50 -77.47 -26.97 -34.16
C ASP A 50 -78.43 -27.80 -33.25
N MET A 51 -78.11 -27.88 -31.95
CA MET A 51 -79.00 -28.57 -31.02
C MET A 51 -80.27 -27.80 -30.74
N PRO A 52 -81.47 -28.38 -30.85
CA PRO A 52 -82.67 -27.77 -30.33
C PRO A 52 -82.53 -27.65 -28.79
N ASN A 53 -82.99 -26.55 -28.25
CA ASN A 53 -82.98 -26.23 -26.82
C ASN A 53 -83.29 -27.42 -25.93
N ILE A 54 -82.27 -28.09 -25.40
CA ILE A 54 -82.44 -29.11 -24.37
C ILE A 54 -82.84 -28.33 -23.12
N PRO A 55 -83.98 -28.62 -22.48
CA PRO A 55 -84.38 -27.95 -21.27
C PRO A 55 -83.28 -28.19 -20.22
N ALA A 56 -82.76 -27.15 -19.65
CA ALA A 56 -81.83 -27.22 -18.56
C ALA A 56 -82.51 -27.99 -17.42
N VAL A 57 -82.04 -29.21 -17.16
CA VAL A 57 -82.43 -29.95 -15.97
C VAL A 57 -81.78 -29.28 -14.75
N SER A 58 -82.64 -28.94 -13.82
CA SER A 58 -82.13 -28.33 -12.58
C SER A 58 -81.24 -29.31 -11.81
N ALA A 59 -80.22 -28.81 -11.07
CA ALA A 59 -79.36 -29.67 -10.29
C ALA A 59 -80.11 -30.59 -9.28
N SER A 60 -81.32 -30.22 -8.86
CA SER A 60 -82.22 -31.05 -8.05
C SER A 60 -82.88 -32.19 -8.83
N GLU A 61 -83.30 -31.95 -10.04
CA GLU A 61 -83.84 -32.98 -10.89
C GLU A 61 -82.80 -33.98 -11.37
N ALA A 62 -81.59 -33.50 -11.62
CA ALA A 62 -80.44 -34.34 -11.90
C ALA A 62 -80.05 -35.21 -10.68
N SER A 63 -80.15 -34.70 -9.46
CA SER A 63 -79.89 -35.43 -8.20
C SER A 63 -80.88 -36.60 -8.00
N ASP A 64 -82.12 -36.37 -8.30
CA ASP A 64 -83.16 -37.43 -8.18
C ASP A 64 -83.00 -38.55 -9.25
N ILE A 65 -82.58 -38.18 -10.42
CA ILE A 65 -82.25 -39.11 -11.47
C ILE A 65 -81.01 -39.95 -11.11
N PHE A 66 -80.10 -39.43 -10.33
CA PHE A 66 -78.86 -40.09 -9.90
C PHE A 66 -78.95 -40.86 -8.58
N ALA A 67 -80.02 -40.70 -7.80
CA ALA A 67 -80.23 -41.39 -6.52
C ALA A 67 -80.51 -42.92 -6.67
N GLU A 68 -80.81 -43.40 -7.79
CA GLU A 68 -81.11 -44.84 -8.05
C GLU A 68 -79.96 -45.69 -8.63
N GLY A 69 -78.71 -45.18 -8.49
CA GLY A 69 -77.46 -45.99 -8.50
C GLY A 69 -77.12 -46.75 -9.81
N SER A 70 -77.90 -46.71 -10.85
CA SER A 70 -77.53 -47.29 -12.14
C SER A 70 -78.22 -46.53 -13.26
N PHE A 71 -77.42 -45.93 -14.06
CA PHE A 71 -77.77 -45.01 -15.09
C PHE A 71 -78.15 -45.64 -16.36
N SER A 72 -79.27 -45.30 -16.86
CA SER A 72 -79.44 -45.12 -18.28
C SER A 72 -80.70 -44.32 -18.56
N TYR A 73 -80.55 -43.05 -18.77
CA TYR A 73 -81.49 -42.37 -19.64
C TYR A 73 -80.89 -42.51 -21.05
N VAL A 74 -81.38 -43.47 -21.76
CA VAL A 74 -80.98 -43.72 -23.15
C VAL A 74 -82.13 -43.34 -23.99
N THR A 75 -82.13 -42.17 -24.57
CA THR A 75 -82.63 -42.05 -25.92
C THR A 75 -81.57 -42.57 -26.85
N SER A 76 -81.87 -43.15 -28.01
CA SER A 76 -80.93 -43.88 -28.87
C SER A 76 -79.61 -43.14 -29.22
N ASP A 77 -79.44 -41.90 -28.78
CA ASP A 77 -78.34 -41.05 -29.20
C ASP A 77 -77.67 -40.25 -28.06
N ILE A 78 -78.08 -40.38 -26.78
CA ILE A 78 -77.48 -39.57 -25.67
C ILE A 78 -77.17 -40.46 -24.47
N SER A 79 -75.91 -40.49 -24.02
CA SER A 79 -75.46 -41.14 -22.80
C SER A 79 -74.89 -40.07 -21.85
N LEU A 80 -75.32 -40.05 -20.57
CA LEU A 80 -74.85 -39.14 -19.55
C LEU A 80 -73.89 -39.88 -18.66
N TYR A 81 -72.72 -39.30 -18.48
CA TYR A 81 -71.67 -39.82 -17.58
C TYR A 81 -71.38 -38.86 -16.46
N ARG A 82 -71.16 -39.40 -15.26
CA ARG A 82 -70.65 -38.63 -14.10
C ARG A 82 -69.15 -38.80 -14.06
N SER A 83 -68.42 -37.67 -14.05
CA SER A 83 -66.98 -37.62 -13.75
C SER A 83 -66.77 -37.91 -12.27
N GLU A 84 -65.62 -38.51 -11.89
CA GLU A 84 -65.19 -38.68 -10.50
C GLU A 84 -65.01 -37.31 -9.79
N LEU A 85 -64.89 -36.21 -10.53
CA LEU A 85 -64.79 -34.80 -10.03
C LEU A 85 -66.19 -34.18 -9.77
N GLY A 86 -67.28 -34.93 -10.02
CA GLY A 86 -68.65 -34.45 -9.75
C GLY A 86 -69.32 -33.71 -10.89
N ASP A 87 -68.65 -33.49 -12.01
CA ASP A 87 -69.21 -32.84 -13.22
C ASP A 87 -69.91 -33.86 -14.14
N TYR A 88 -70.93 -33.38 -14.84
CA TYR A 88 -71.70 -34.21 -15.76
C TYR A 88 -71.28 -33.97 -17.21
N ILE A 89 -71.02 -35.03 -17.93
CA ILE A 89 -70.66 -34.98 -19.34
C ILE A 89 -71.74 -35.68 -20.17
N ILE A 90 -72.36 -35.01 -21.15
CA ILE A 90 -73.35 -35.56 -22.05
C ILE A 90 -72.58 -36.03 -23.27
N VAL A 91 -72.65 -37.29 -23.55
CA VAL A 91 -72.10 -37.94 -24.77
C VAL A 91 -73.20 -38.30 -25.74
N LEU A 92 -73.13 -37.80 -26.95
CA LEU A 92 -74.17 -37.87 -27.95
C LEU A 92 -74.09 -39.08 -28.91
N SER A 93 -72.94 -39.74 -28.94
CA SER A 93 -72.78 -40.96 -29.75
C SER A 93 -71.61 -41.82 -29.22
N ASP A 94 -71.56 -43.13 -29.64
CA ASP A 94 -70.40 -43.98 -29.26
C ASP A 94 -69.05 -43.49 -29.78
N ALA A 95 -69.06 -42.81 -30.93
CA ALA A 95 -67.82 -42.18 -31.45
C ALA A 95 -67.32 -40.99 -30.60
N ASP A 96 -68.24 -40.22 -30.00
CA ASP A 96 -67.92 -39.13 -29.13
C ASP A 96 -67.41 -39.61 -27.74
N ARG A 97 -67.89 -40.81 -27.33
CA ARG A 97 -67.45 -41.51 -26.14
C ARG A 97 -66.03 -42.03 -26.27
N GLU A 98 -65.64 -42.66 -27.38
CA GLU A 98 -64.29 -43.09 -27.65
C GLU A 98 -63.32 -41.88 -27.72
N ALA A 99 -63.75 -40.79 -28.33
CA ALA A 99 -62.97 -39.56 -28.39
C ALA A 99 -62.74 -38.92 -27.00
N LEU A 100 -63.77 -38.98 -26.13
CA LEU A 100 -63.68 -38.46 -24.77
C LEU A 100 -62.83 -39.37 -23.88
N GLU A 101 -62.96 -40.68 -23.97
CA GLU A 101 -62.08 -41.63 -23.24
C GLU A 101 -60.63 -41.53 -23.70
N ALA A 102 -60.38 -41.32 -25.00
CA ALA A 102 -59.03 -41.03 -25.52
C ALA A 102 -58.45 -39.69 -25.03
N PHE A 103 -59.31 -38.67 -24.91
CA PHE A 103 -58.90 -37.36 -24.37
C PHE A 103 -58.57 -37.46 -22.89
N VAL A 104 -59.37 -38.10 -22.07
CA VAL A 104 -59.14 -38.26 -20.62
C VAL A 104 -57.94 -39.17 -20.40
N SER A 105 -57.76 -40.26 -21.10
CA SER A 105 -56.60 -41.14 -20.99
C SER A 105 -55.30 -40.49 -21.51
N GLY A 106 -55.43 -39.64 -22.53
CA GLY A 106 -54.23 -38.85 -23.03
C GLY A 106 -53.78 -37.74 -22.13
N SER A 107 -54.65 -37.20 -21.26
CA SER A 107 -54.32 -36.14 -20.36
C SER A 107 -53.48 -36.53 -19.11
N ASP A 108 -53.53 -37.81 -18.73
CA ASP A 108 -52.91 -38.34 -17.51
C ASP A 108 -51.40 -38.27 -17.51
N PHE A 109 -50.75 -38.21 -18.68
CA PHE A 109 -49.27 -38.09 -18.78
C PHE A 109 -48.78 -36.67 -18.99
N THR A 110 -49.61 -35.72 -19.39
CA THR A 110 -49.17 -34.36 -19.73
C THR A 110 -48.79 -33.53 -18.49
N LEU A 111 -49.58 -33.62 -17.45
CA LEU A 111 -49.36 -32.88 -16.21
C LEU A 111 -48.05 -33.27 -15.49
N PRO A 112 -47.72 -34.55 -15.24
CA PRO A 112 -46.47 -34.98 -14.63
C PRO A 112 -45.25 -34.63 -15.50
N VAL A 113 -45.35 -34.67 -16.81
CA VAL A 113 -44.26 -34.24 -17.71
C VAL A 113 -43.99 -32.75 -17.58
N ILE A 114 -45.02 -31.91 -17.53
CA ILE A 114 -44.89 -30.47 -17.32
C ILE A 114 -44.24 -30.17 -15.96
N LEU A 115 -44.68 -30.83 -14.89
CA LEU A 115 -44.10 -30.66 -13.55
C LEU A 115 -42.66 -31.11 -13.51
N PHE A 116 -42.28 -32.18 -14.20
CA PHE A 116 -40.90 -32.65 -14.30
C PHE A 116 -40.01 -31.61 -15.01
N TYR A 117 -40.45 -31.06 -16.14
CA TYR A 117 -39.71 -30.00 -16.83
C TYR A 117 -39.56 -28.74 -15.96
N LEU A 118 -40.61 -28.32 -15.28
CA LEU A 118 -40.56 -27.16 -14.38
C LEU A 118 -39.56 -27.38 -13.26
N PHE A 119 -39.57 -28.55 -12.65
CA PHE A 119 -38.63 -28.93 -11.60
C PHE A 119 -37.17 -28.95 -12.12
N ALA A 120 -36.92 -29.51 -13.29
CA ALA A 120 -35.63 -29.54 -13.92
C ALA A 120 -35.08 -28.13 -14.19
N VAL A 121 -35.93 -27.23 -14.66
CA VAL A 121 -35.55 -25.84 -14.93
C VAL A 121 -35.19 -25.08 -13.64
N VAL A 122 -35.98 -25.28 -12.59
CA VAL A 122 -35.67 -24.65 -11.27
C VAL A 122 -34.34 -25.15 -10.74
N ILE A 123 -34.04 -26.44 -10.86
CA ILE A 123 -32.74 -27.01 -10.45
C ILE A 123 -31.61 -26.40 -11.29
N LEU A 124 -31.73 -26.35 -12.61
CA LEU A 124 -30.69 -25.76 -13.48
C LEU A 124 -30.46 -24.29 -13.19
N ALA A 125 -31.52 -23.52 -12.98
CA ALA A 125 -31.41 -22.10 -12.59
C ALA A 125 -30.70 -21.93 -11.25
N ASN A 126 -30.98 -22.75 -10.24
CA ASN A 126 -30.29 -22.74 -8.95
C ASN A 126 -28.82 -23.11 -9.08
N ILE A 127 -28.48 -24.15 -9.87
CA ILE A 127 -27.08 -24.53 -10.11
C ILE A 127 -26.33 -23.41 -10.81
N PHE A 128 -26.95 -22.78 -11.82
CA PHE A 128 -26.35 -21.65 -12.52
C PHE A 128 -26.11 -20.45 -11.57
N LEU A 129 -27.11 -20.10 -10.78
CA LEU A 129 -27.01 -19.00 -9.82
C LEU A 129 -25.94 -19.27 -8.75
N ALA A 130 -25.91 -20.47 -8.18
CA ALA A 130 -24.91 -20.88 -7.21
C ALA A 130 -23.47 -20.73 -7.78
N LYS A 131 -23.24 -21.22 -9.00
CA LYS A 131 -21.97 -21.05 -9.71
C LYS A 131 -21.64 -19.57 -9.99
N TYR A 132 -22.63 -18.79 -10.36
CA TYR A 132 -22.47 -17.37 -10.62
C TYR A 132 -22.05 -16.61 -9.35
N ILE A 133 -22.76 -16.83 -8.23
CA ILE A 133 -22.44 -16.22 -6.93
C ILE A 133 -21.05 -16.65 -6.47
N THR A 134 -20.73 -17.94 -6.54
CA THR A 134 -19.42 -18.45 -6.14
C THR A 134 -18.29 -17.78 -6.92
N ARG A 135 -18.40 -17.72 -8.23
CA ARG A 135 -17.33 -17.15 -9.07
C ARG A 135 -17.21 -15.63 -8.98
N ARG A 136 -18.33 -14.93 -8.81
CA ARG A 136 -18.35 -13.45 -8.88
C ARG A 136 -18.29 -12.76 -7.54
N ILE A 137 -18.53 -13.47 -6.44
CA ILE A 137 -18.57 -12.89 -5.10
C ILE A 137 -17.66 -13.66 -4.15
N MET A 138 -17.83 -14.98 -4.03
CA MET A 138 -17.06 -15.75 -3.05
C MET A 138 -15.58 -15.88 -3.40
N THR A 139 -15.23 -16.07 -4.67
CA THR A 139 -13.83 -16.17 -5.08
C THR A 139 -13.04 -14.89 -4.77
N PRO A 140 -13.48 -13.67 -5.15
CA PRO A 140 -12.78 -12.44 -4.77
C PRO A 140 -12.66 -12.24 -3.25
N ILE A 141 -13.72 -12.55 -2.50
CA ILE A 141 -13.70 -12.43 -1.03
C ILE A 141 -12.67 -13.38 -0.43
N ASN A 142 -12.61 -14.63 -0.89
CA ASN A 142 -11.59 -15.58 -0.41
C ASN A 142 -10.18 -15.12 -0.80
N THR A 143 -9.98 -14.63 -2.02
CA THR A 143 -8.68 -14.11 -2.44
C THR A 143 -8.24 -12.91 -1.58
N LEU A 144 -9.17 -12.02 -1.20
CA LEU A 144 -8.90 -10.93 -0.26
C LEU A 144 -8.55 -11.48 1.14
N ALA A 145 -9.34 -12.46 1.63
CA ALA A 145 -9.09 -13.08 2.93
C ALA A 145 -7.72 -13.76 2.98
N ASP A 146 -7.37 -14.51 1.94
CA ASP A 146 -6.06 -15.16 1.81
C ASP A 146 -4.94 -14.11 1.79
N GLY A 147 -5.11 -13.01 1.03
CA GLY A 147 -4.16 -11.91 1.02
C GLY A 147 -3.99 -11.23 2.39
N VAL A 148 -5.08 -11.04 3.14
CA VAL A 148 -5.03 -10.52 4.52
C VAL A 148 -4.25 -11.45 5.44
N HIS A 149 -4.45 -12.77 5.33
CA HIS A 149 -3.72 -13.77 6.12
C HIS A 149 -2.22 -13.75 5.80
N GLU A 150 -1.85 -13.70 4.51
CA GLU A 150 -0.44 -13.59 4.11
C GLU A 150 0.25 -12.36 4.74
N ILE A 151 -0.42 -11.19 4.71
CA ILE A 151 0.10 -9.97 5.35
C ILE A 151 0.19 -10.15 6.87
N ALA A 152 -0.82 -10.75 7.51
CA ALA A 152 -0.83 -10.99 8.96
C ALA A 152 0.30 -11.95 9.39
N ASP A 153 0.63 -12.91 8.56
CA ASP A 153 1.74 -13.86 8.79
C ASP A 153 3.11 -13.25 8.46
N GLY A 154 3.16 -11.97 8.06
CA GLY A 154 4.38 -11.22 7.82
C GLY A 154 4.87 -11.21 6.37
N ASN A 155 4.16 -11.81 5.44
CA ASN A 155 4.49 -11.75 4.01
C ASN A 155 4.02 -10.44 3.39
N LEU A 156 4.69 -9.33 3.73
CA LEU A 156 4.33 -7.98 3.28
C LEU A 156 4.58 -7.75 1.78
N THR A 157 5.28 -8.67 1.11
CA THR A 157 5.52 -8.59 -0.34
C THR A 157 4.39 -9.20 -1.16
N HIS A 158 3.47 -9.92 -0.52
CA HIS A 158 2.32 -10.51 -1.19
C HIS A 158 1.46 -9.41 -1.85
N ARG A 159 1.01 -9.67 -3.08
CA ARG A 159 0.10 -8.78 -3.82
C ARG A 159 -1.05 -9.58 -4.40
N ILE A 160 -2.24 -9.11 -4.14
CA ILE A 160 -3.47 -9.71 -4.67
C ILE A 160 -3.56 -9.40 -6.16
N GLN A 161 -3.61 -10.47 -6.97
CA GLN A 161 -3.82 -10.35 -8.42
C GLN A 161 -5.28 -10.64 -8.74
N TYR A 162 -6.08 -9.60 -8.85
CA TYR A 162 -7.48 -9.69 -9.25
C TYR A 162 -7.74 -8.76 -10.44
N LYS A 163 -8.45 -9.28 -11.46
CA LYS A 163 -8.84 -8.53 -12.68
C LYS A 163 -10.25 -8.93 -13.07
N GLY A 164 -11.23 -8.55 -12.27
CA GLY A 164 -12.63 -8.90 -12.47
C GLY A 164 -13.41 -7.87 -13.29
N GLY A 165 -12.90 -6.65 -13.47
CA GLY A 165 -13.62 -5.53 -14.07
C GLY A 165 -14.82 -5.09 -13.26
N ASP A 166 -14.75 -5.18 -11.93
CA ASP A 166 -15.80 -4.88 -10.98
C ASP A 166 -15.26 -4.12 -9.75
N GLU A 167 -16.12 -3.90 -8.75
CA GLU A 167 -15.78 -3.14 -7.56
C GLU A 167 -14.67 -3.78 -6.72
N PHE A 168 -14.43 -5.08 -6.86
CA PHE A 168 -13.34 -5.76 -6.19
C PHE A 168 -11.97 -5.38 -6.75
N ASP A 169 -11.87 -4.93 -8.02
CA ASP A 169 -10.62 -4.43 -8.57
C ASP A 169 -10.10 -3.23 -7.75
N ALA A 170 -10.98 -2.29 -7.40
CA ALA A 170 -10.62 -1.14 -6.58
C ALA A 170 -10.20 -1.57 -5.16
N VAL A 171 -10.98 -2.45 -4.53
CA VAL A 171 -10.68 -2.95 -3.17
C VAL A 171 -9.35 -3.69 -3.13
N CYS A 172 -9.06 -4.52 -4.15
CA CYS A 172 -7.77 -5.22 -4.24
C CYS A 172 -6.60 -4.25 -4.50
N ALA A 173 -6.82 -3.17 -5.27
CA ALA A 173 -5.82 -2.15 -5.49
C ALA A 173 -5.51 -1.38 -4.20
N ASP A 174 -6.54 -0.93 -3.46
CA ASP A 174 -6.41 -0.24 -2.18
C ASP A 174 -5.71 -1.13 -1.13
N PHE A 175 -6.05 -2.44 -1.12
CA PHE A 175 -5.37 -3.41 -0.27
C PHE A 175 -3.88 -3.52 -0.61
N ASN A 176 -3.53 -3.62 -1.90
CA ASN A 176 -2.14 -3.70 -2.34
C ASN A 176 -1.35 -2.42 -2.02
N GLU A 177 -1.99 -1.24 -2.12
CA GLU A 177 -1.39 0.02 -1.71
C GLU A 177 -1.14 0.06 -0.19
N MET A 178 -2.12 -0.37 0.61
CA MET A 178 -1.95 -0.50 2.06
C MET A 178 -0.80 -1.46 2.42
N ALA A 179 -0.73 -2.62 1.76
CA ALA A 179 0.35 -3.58 1.97
C ALA A 179 1.73 -3.02 1.59
N ALA A 180 1.82 -2.22 0.51
CA ALA A 180 3.05 -1.53 0.13
C ALA A 180 3.48 -0.52 1.20
N ARG A 181 2.57 0.35 1.64
CA ARG A 181 2.84 1.33 2.71
C ARG A 181 3.28 0.66 4.02
N LEU A 182 2.65 -0.48 4.38
CA LEU A 182 3.04 -1.23 5.57
C LEU A 182 4.46 -1.82 5.43
N SER A 183 4.80 -2.36 4.25
CA SER A 183 6.15 -2.85 3.94
C SER A 183 7.19 -1.75 4.12
N ASP A 184 6.94 -0.57 3.51
CA ASP A 184 7.85 0.58 3.60
C ASP A 184 8.04 1.05 5.05
N MET A 185 6.94 1.11 5.84
CA MET A 185 7.02 1.48 7.26
C MET A 185 7.82 0.47 8.09
N VAL A 186 7.68 -0.83 7.82
CA VAL A 186 8.43 -1.87 8.53
C VAL A 186 9.92 -1.80 8.15
N GLU A 187 10.24 -1.63 6.87
CA GLU A 187 11.62 -1.45 6.42
C GLU A 187 12.27 -0.20 7.04
N GLN A 188 11.55 0.92 7.03
CA GLN A 188 12.03 2.16 7.65
C GLN A 188 12.26 1.98 9.15
N ARG A 189 11.31 1.37 9.87
CA ARG A 189 11.48 1.08 11.29
C ARG A 189 12.69 0.18 11.57
N GLN A 190 12.90 -0.84 10.72
CA GLN A 190 14.06 -1.72 10.87
C GLN A 190 15.38 -0.99 10.63
N ALA A 191 15.42 -0.08 9.65
CA ALA A 191 16.57 0.79 9.40
C ALA A 191 16.83 1.71 10.60
N ASP A 192 15.79 2.33 11.17
CA ASP A 192 15.89 3.18 12.36
C ASP A 192 16.41 2.40 13.58
N GLU A 193 15.87 1.17 13.81
CA GLU A 193 16.35 0.31 14.89
C GLU A 193 17.82 -0.09 14.72
N ASN A 194 18.25 -0.40 13.51
CA ASN A 194 19.63 -0.74 13.21
C ASN A 194 20.55 0.48 13.42
N SER A 195 20.16 1.66 12.92
CA SER A 195 20.90 2.90 13.14
C SER A 195 21.05 3.22 14.63
N ARG A 196 19.99 3.00 15.42
CA ARG A 196 20.03 3.17 16.88
C ARG A 196 20.98 2.18 17.56
N LYS A 197 21.02 0.92 17.12
CA LYS A 197 21.96 -0.08 17.66
C LYS A 197 23.41 0.30 17.33
N GLU A 198 23.68 0.75 16.10
CA GLU A 198 24.98 1.22 15.66
C GLU A 198 25.41 2.47 16.46
N LEU A 199 24.47 3.40 16.68
CA LEU A 199 24.69 4.57 17.53
C LEU A 199 25.18 4.17 18.93
N ILE A 200 24.46 3.27 19.62
CA ILE A 200 24.80 2.83 20.98
C ILE A 200 26.16 2.11 21.00
N ALA A 201 26.41 1.26 20.01
CA ALA A 201 27.68 0.54 19.91
C ALA A 201 28.86 1.50 19.67
N GLY A 202 28.71 2.47 18.77
CA GLY A 202 29.71 3.49 18.47
C GLY A 202 30.03 4.36 19.68
N ILE A 203 29.00 4.88 20.37
CA ILE A 203 29.15 5.65 21.60
C ILE A 203 29.96 4.86 22.64
N SER A 204 29.58 3.61 22.88
CA SER A 204 30.21 2.74 23.87
C SER A 204 31.68 2.50 23.54
N HIS A 205 32.02 2.38 22.28
CA HIS A 205 33.39 2.20 21.82
C HIS A 205 34.20 3.51 22.03
N ASP A 206 33.68 4.64 21.56
CA ASP A 206 34.41 5.91 21.55
C ASP A 206 34.57 6.52 22.94
N LEU A 207 33.65 6.24 23.87
CA LEU A 207 33.83 6.60 25.29
C LEU A 207 34.78 5.66 26.02
N ARG A 208 34.82 4.36 25.68
CA ARG A 208 35.69 3.40 26.35
C ARG A 208 37.18 3.72 26.15
N THR A 209 37.57 4.13 24.96
CA THR A 209 38.97 4.40 24.62
C THR A 209 39.59 5.49 25.48
N PRO A 210 39.07 6.72 25.52
CA PRO A 210 39.64 7.78 26.39
C PRO A 210 39.52 7.43 27.87
N LEU A 211 38.41 6.80 28.29
CA LEU A 211 38.24 6.37 29.68
C LEU A 211 39.29 5.34 30.12
N THR A 212 39.63 4.39 29.23
CA THR A 212 40.70 3.42 29.49
C THR A 212 42.05 4.13 29.63
N SER A 213 42.30 5.13 28.79
CA SER A 213 43.52 5.93 28.89
C SER A 213 43.58 6.71 30.22
N VAL A 214 42.50 7.41 30.57
CA VAL A 214 42.40 8.08 31.88
C VAL A 214 42.72 7.13 33.02
N LYS A 215 42.10 5.94 33.02
CA LYS A 215 42.31 4.93 34.05
C LYS A 215 43.78 4.45 34.10
N ALA A 216 44.40 4.22 32.94
CA ALA A 216 45.78 3.77 32.85
C ALA A 216 46.79 4.82 33.39
N TYR A 217 46.61 6.08 32.99
CA TYR A 217 47.47 7.17 33.48
C TYR A 217 47.28 7.45 34.97
N LEU A 218 46.04 7.39 35.47
CA LEU A 218 45.73 7.53 36.89
C LEU A 218 46.36 6.36 37.70
N GLU A 219 46.28 5.15 37.20
CA GLU A 219 46.91 3.97 37.83
C GLU A 219 48.46 4.09 37.83
N GLY A 220 49.04 4.62 36.76
CA GLY A 220 50.45 4.91 36.65
C GLY A 220 50.94 5.95 37.69
N LEU A 221 50.16 7.02 37.91
CA LEU A 221 50.42 7.98 38.99
C LEU A 221 50.34 7.32 40.37
N ARG A 222 49.28 6.54 40.60
CA ARG A 222 49.06 5.86 41.88
C ARG A 222 50.14 4.84 42.24
N LYS A 223 50.65 4.12 41.21
CA LYS A 223 51.73 3.12 41.38
C LYS A 223 53.13 3.73 41.41
N GLY A 224 53.27 5.05 41.30
CA GLY A 224 54.58 5.75 41.30
C GLY A 224 55.39 5.51 40.03
N ILE A 225 54.73 5.07 38.92
CA ILE A 225 55.39 4.89 37.60
C ILE A 225 55.89 6.25 37.09
N ALA A 226 55.09 7.30 37.27
CA ALA A 226 55.51 8.68 37.03
C ALA A 226 56.40 9.14 38.19
N SER A 227 57.67 8.83 38.10
CA SER A 227 58.66 9.04 39.19
C SER A 227 59.22 10.41 39.24
N THR A 228 59.07 11.27 38.24
CA THR A 228 59.58 12.65 38.19
C THR A 228 58.40 13.65 38.11
N PRO A 229 58.56 14.86 38.61
CA PRO A 229 57.54 15.90 38.50
C PRO A 229 57.09 16.13 37.06
N ASP A 230 57.98 16.19 36.09
CA ASP A 230 57.64 16.37 34.67
C ASP A 230 56.85 15.24 34.11
N MET A 231 57.08 13.99 34.55
CA MET A 231 56.26 12.84 34.17
C MET A 231 54.86 12.89 34.78
N GLN A 232 54.78 13.35 36.04
CA GLN A 232 53.48 13.51 36.71
C GLN A 232 52.64 14.55 36.02
N GLU A 233 53.24 15.71 35.68
CA GLU A 233 52.57 16.78 34.95
C GLU A 233 52.08 16.29 33.59
N LYS A 234 52.90 15.61 32.81
CA LYS A 234 52.53 15.02 31.54
C LYS A 234 51.39 14.00 31.63
N TYR A 235 51.34 13.21 32.73
CA TYR A 235 50.27 12.28 32.97
C TYR A 235 48.97 13.00 33.31
N LEU A 236 49.03 14.06 34.12
CA LEU A 236 47.88 14.92 34.46
C LEU A 236 47.33 15.63 33.22
N ASP A 237 48.21 16.21 32.40
CA ASP A 237 47.81 16.86 31.14
C ASP A 237 47.11 15.86 30.21
N THR A 238 47.62 14.61 30.11
CA THR A 238 47.00 13.59 29.31
C THR A 238 45.63 13.21 29.86
N ILE A 239 45.48 13.10 31.19
CA ILE A 239 44.17 12.81 31.83
C ILE A 239 43.21 13.96 31.53
N GLN A 240 43.61 15.20 31.68
CA GLN A 240 42.81 16.37 31.39
C GLN A 240 42.35 16.36 29.93
N GLN A 241 43.27 16.20 28.98
CA GLN A 241 42.95 16.14 27.56
C GLN A 241 41.93 15.02 27.23
N LYS A 242 42.13 13.83 27.83
CA LYS A 242 41.20 12.72 27.59
C LYS A 242 39.83 12.93 28.22
N THR A 243 39.74 13.69 29.30
CA THR A 243 38.47 14.12 29.91
C THR A 243 37.75 15.14 29.02
N GLU A 244 38.49 16.09 28.43
CA GLU A 244 37.96 17.04 27.44
C GLU A 244 37.47 16.33 26.17
N ASP A 245 38.18 15.29 25.71
CA ASP A 245 37.73 14.43 24.60
C ASP A 245 36.36 13.77 24.91
N ILE A 246 36.18 13.23 26.13
CA ILE A 246 34.93 12.64 26.61
C ILE A 246 33.79 13.69 26.64
N GLU A 247 34.06 14.87 27.21
CA GLU A 247 33.07 15.96 27.23
C GLU A 247 32.63 16.36 25.82
N TYR A 248 33.57 16.45 24.89
CA TYR A 248 33.28 16.77 23.51
C TYR A 248 32.34 15.70 22.86
N ILE A 249 32.66 14.41 23.06
CA ILE A 249 31.80 13.32 22.55
C ILE A 249 30.37 13.39 23.11
N ILE A 250 30.24 13.65 24.43
CA ILE A 250 28.93 13.78 25.09
C ILE A 250 28.18 15.01 24.53
N LYS A 251 28.81 16.14 24.33
CA LYS A 251 28.19 17.33 23.73
C LYS A 251 27.70 17.06 22.30
N GLN A 252 28.53 16.39 21.50
CA GLN A 252 28.13 16.02 20.13
C GLN A 252 26.93 15.03 20.10
N LEU A 253 26.92 14.05 21.01
CA LEU A 253 25.84 13.14 21.16
C LEU A 253 24.52 13.82 21.56
N PHE A 254 24.60 14.73 22.52
CA PHE A 254 23.44 15.51 22.97
C PHE A 254 22.91 16.40 21.85
N LEU A 255 23.79 17.08 21.13
CA LEU A 255 23.44 17.87 19.96
C LEU A 255 22.75 17.00 18.88
N PHE A 256 23.34 15.83 18.55
CA PHE A 256 22.78 14.92 17.61
C PHE A 256 21.36 14.47 18.03
N SER A 257 21.19 14.08 19.30
CA SER A 257 19.89 13.66 19.85
C SER A 257 18.83 14.77 19.74
N GLN A 258 19.18 16.01 20.05
CA GLN A 258 18.25 17.15 19.94
C GLN A 258 17.84 17.42 18.47
N ILE A 259 18.80 17.30 17.55
CA ILE A 259 18.54 17.51 16.13
C ILE A 259 17.65 16.39 15.58
N ASP A 260 17.94 15.14 15.95
CA ASP A 260 17.21 13.96 15.45
C ASP A 260 15.74 13.92 15.92
N ILE A 261 15.49 14.33 17.18
CA ILE A 261 14.12 14.44 17.72
C ILE A 261 13.40 15.71 17.20
N GLY A 262 14.13 16.62 16.56
CA GLY A 262 13.58 17.89 16.07
C GLY A 262 13.45 18.99 17.14
N GLU A 263 13.93 18.76 18.34
CA GLU A 263 13.84 19.70 19.47
C GLU A 263 14.95 20.75 19.51
N PHE A 264 15.98 20.63 18.65
CA PHE A 264 17.04 21.62 18.60
C PHE A 264 16.50 22.98 18.08
N PRO A 265 16.57 24.06 18.85
CA PRO A 265 16.08 25.35 18.42
C PRO A 265 17.01 25.95 17.34
N LEU A 266 16.48 26.17 16.14
CA LEU A 266 17.14 26.88 15.06
C LEU A 266 16.69 28.34 15.05
N HIS A 267 17.67 29.24 15.02
CA HIS A 267 17.44 30.67 14.81
C HIS A 267 17.59 30.98 13.32
N LEU A 268 16.52 30.72 12.57
CA LEU A 268 16.51 30.93 11.13
C LEU A 268 16.37 32.42 10.81
N GLU A 269 17.31 32.94 10.03
CA GLU A 269 17.29 34.30 9.52
C GLU A 269 17.71 34.33 8.03
N PRO A 270 17.22 35.30 7.25
CA PRO A 270 17.71 35.49 5.89
C PRO A 270 19.16 35.93 5.91
N VAL A 271 20.04 35.14 5.34
CA VAL A 271 21.50 35.39 5.31
C VAL A 271 21.99 35.35 3.87
N ASP A 272 22.69 36.40 3.43
CA ASP A 272 23.43 36.35 2.17
C ASP A 272 24.67 35.45 2.33
N ILE A 273 24.60 34.27 1.68
CA ILE A 273 25.62 33.24 1.78
C ILE A 273 26.97 33.70 1.29
N GLY A 274 27.01 34.56 0.26
CA GLY A 274 28.26 35.11 -0.25
C GLY A 274 28.99 35.94 0.80
N ASN A 275 28.27 36.86 1.47
CA ASN A 275 28.82 37.68 2.54
C ASN A 275 29.23 36.83 3.75
N GLU A 276 28.40 35.89 4.12
CA GLU A 276 28.67 35.00 5.27
C GLU A 276 29.92 34.15 5.06
N LEU A 277 30.08 33.52 3.89
CA LEU A 277 31.29 32.76 3.55
C LEU A 277 32.55 33.63 3.53
N ALA A 278 32.49 34.85 2.99
CA ALA A 278 33.61 35.77 2.98
C ALA A 278 34.02 36.16 4.42
N GLY A 279 33.03 36.53 5.25
CA GLY A 279 33.29 36.90 6.67
C GLY A 279 33.85 35.73 7.49
N MET A 280 33.37 34.52 7.26
CA MET A 280 33.90 33.31 7.90
C MET A 280 35.36 33.07 7.52
N LEU A 281 35.71 33.23 6.23
CA LEU A 281 37.06 32.99 5.73
C LEU A 281 38.04 34.00 6.29
N ASP A 282 37.66 35.26 6.35
CA ASP A 282 38.52 36.30 7.01
C ASP A 282 38.83 35.95 8.47
N GLY A 283 37.84 35.32 9.18
CA GLY A 283 38.04 34.87 10.54
C GLY A 283 38.85 33.57 10.69
N PHE A 284 38.85 32.71 9.69
CA PHE A 284 39.46 31.37 9.79
C PHE A 284 40.79 31.21 9.06
N ALA A 285 41.12 32.06 8.08
CA ALA A 285 42.24 31.88 7.19
C ALA A 285 43.56 31.68 7.93
N ASP A 286 43.84 32.52 8.92
CA ASP A 286 45.07 32.45 9.70
C ASP A 286 45.12 31.23 10.62
N GLU A 287 44.00 30.86 11.25
CA GLU A 287 43.91 29.68 12.10
C GLU A 287 44.18 28.40 11.29
N TYR A 288 43.51 28.22 10.16
CA TYR A 288 43.68 27.02 9.31
C TYR A 288 45.08 26.99 8.68
N LYS A 289 45.62 28.15 8.30
CA LYS A 289 47.01 28.26 7.81
C LYS A 289 48.03 27.87 8.88
N ALA A 290 47.84 28.26 10.14
CA ALA A 290 48.67 27.82 11.25
C ALA A 290 48.58 26.30 11.48
N ARG A 291 47.45 25.68 11.13
CA ARG A 291 47.23 24.23 11.16
C ARG A 291 47.66 23.51 9.88
N GLY A 292 48.26 24.22 8.91
CA GLY A 292 48.81 23.67 7.69
C GLY A 292 47.84 23.55 6.52
N LEU A 293 46.64 24.15 6.59
CA LEU A 293 45.65 24.14 5.51
C LEU A 293 45.42 25.55 4.96
N THR A 294 45.70 25.79 3.69
CA THR A 294 45.36 27.06 3.01
C THR A 294 43.93 27.02 2.50
N VAL A 295 43.06 27.90 3.01
CA VAL A 295 41.65 28.00 2.59
C VAL A 295 41.47 29.19 1.65
N THR A 296 40.79 29.01 0.52
CA THR A 296 40.57 30.06 -0.48
C THR A 296 39.12 30.05 -0.97
N LEU A 297 38.54 31.25 -1.17
CA LEU A 297 37.24 31.43 -1.83
C LEU A 297 37.49 31.69 -3.31
N LYS A 298 37.02 30.77 -4.15
CA LYS A 298 37.23 30.83 -5.64
C LYS A 298 36.10 31.56 -6.35
N GLU A 299 34.89 31.24 -5.96
CA GLU A 299 33.69 31.84 -6.53
C GLU A 299 32.74 32.17 -5.39
N ASN A 300 32.13 33.33 -5.46
CA ASN A 300 31.26 33.84 -4.42
C ASN A 300 29.99 34.43 -5.03
N THR A 301 28.98 33.60 -5.24
CA THR A 301 27.67 34.06 -5.69
C THR A 301 26.83 34.46 -4.47
N HIS A 302 26.23 35.62 -4.55
CA HIS A 302 25.33 36.13 -3.53
C HIS A 302 23.90 35.59 -3.69
N GLY A 303 23.23 35.36 -2.57
CA GLY A 303 21.83 34.97 -2.51
C GLY A 303 21.38 34.73 -1.09
N ASP A 304 20.19 35.17 -0.78
CA ASP A 304 19.60 35.02 0.55
C ASP A 304 19.04 33.61 0.71
N VAL A 305 19.48 32.97 1.79
CA VAL A 305 18.97 31.68 2.24
C VAL A 305 18.50 31.79 3.69
N LEU A 306 17.51 31.00 4.06
CA LEU A 306 16.99 30.98 5.42
C LEU A 306 17.81 29.97 6.25
N ILE A 307 18.74 30.44 7.04
CA ILE A 307 19.66 29.57 7.83
C ILE A 307 19.89 30.14 9.22
N ASP A 308 20.40 29.29 10.10
CA ASP A 308 21.05 29.67 11.34
C ASP A 308 22.56 29.86 11.05
N ALA A 309 23.03 31.11 11.05
CA ALA A 309 24.42 31.45 10.70
C ALA A 309 25.43 30.75 11.60
N VAL A 310 25.13 30.59 12.90
CA VAL A 310 26.02 29.91 13.86
C VAL A 310 26.14 28.42 13.50
N GLN A 311 25.04 27.77 13.19
CA GLN A 311 25.07 26.34 12.82
C GLN A 311 25.70 26.13 11.46
N PHE A 312 25.46 27.02 10.51
CA PHE A 312 26.11 26.96 9.21
C PHE A 312 27.62 27.10 9.32
N LYS A 313 28.10 28.04 10.19
CA LYS A 313 29.50 28.17 10.52
C LYS A 313 30.08 26.87 11.10
N ASN A 314 29.37 26.22 12.02
CA ASN A 314 29.80 24.95 12.61
C ASN A 314 29.92 23.83 11.54
N ILE A 315 29.00 23.79 10.56
CA ILE A 315 29.08 22.86 9.45
C ILE A 315 30.33 23.07 8.61
N VAL A 316 30.60 24.32 8.22
CA VAL A 316 31.81 24.68 7.43
C VAL A 316 33.09 24.34 8.20
N GLN A 317 33.16 24.70 9.49
CA GLN A 317 34.30 24.37 10.36
C GLN A 317 34.51 22.85 10.50
N ASN A 318 33.43 22.07 10.58
CA ASN A 318 33.53 20.63 10.67
C ASN A 318 34.11 20.02 9.37
N ILE A 319 33.69 20.50 8.22
CA ILE A 319 34.21 20.05 6.91
C ILE A 319 35.67 20.43 6.76
N LEU A 320 36.04 21.70 7.05
CA LEU A 320 37.41 22.17 6.99
C LEU A 320 38.32 21.47 8.02
N GLY A 321 37.79 21.18 9.21
CA GLY A 321 38.48 20.38 10.23
C GLY A 321 38.83 18.97 9.73
N ASN A 322 37.94 18.35 8.98
CA ASN A 322 38.22 17.07 8.31
C ASN A 322 39.31 17.23 7.23
N SER A 323 39.29 18.32 6.46
CA SER A 323 40.34 18.59 5.47
C SER A 323 41.73 18.78 6.14
N VAL A 324 41.82 19.50 7.27
CA VAL A 324 43.09 19.60 8.06
C VAL A 324 43.59 18.23 8.49
N LYS A 325 42.69 17.40 8.91
CA LYS A 325 42.98 16.09 9.49
C LYS A 325 43.49 15.08 8.48
N TYR A 326 42.81 15.03 7.31
CA TYR A 326 43.07 14.00 6.31
C TYR A 326 43.97 14.45 5.15
N CYS A 327 44.08 15.75 4.89
CA CYS A 327 44.96 16.29 3.88
C CYS A 327 46.38 16.52 4.45
N LYS A 328 47.18 15.48 4.64
CA LYS A 328 48.54 15.52 5.18
C LYS A 328 49.58 15.81 4.09
N ARG A 329 49.39 16.86 3.30
CA ARG A 329 50.31 17.29 2.23
C ARG A 329 50.99 18.61 2.62
N PRO A 330 52.24 18.87 2.16
CA PRO A 330 52.89 20.18 2.41
C PRO A 330 52.15 21.37 1.79
N ASP A 331 51.38 21.10 0.72
CA ASP A 331 50.56 22.06 -0.04
C ASP A 331 49.06 21.85 0.22
N ALA A 332 48.68 21.42 1.43
CA ALA A 332 47.30 21.19 1.78
C ALA A 332 46.46 22.45 1.58
N ARG A 333 45.40 22.33 0.83
CA ARG A 333 44.51 23.42 0.49
C ARG A 333 43.05 22.97 0.44
N ALA A 334 42.15 23.89 0.76
CA ALA A 334 40.74 23.77 0.58
C ALA A 334 40.21 24.95 -0.24
N GLU A 335 39.44 24.70 -1.25
CA GLU A 335 38.81 25.69 -2.11
C GLU A 335 37.29 25.70 -1.85
N ILE A 336 36.75 26.87 -1.53
CA ILE A 336 35.33 27.08 -1.33
C ILE A 336 34.77 27.80 -2.57
N ALA A 337 33.66 27.33 -3.10
CA ALA A 337 32.94 27.98 -4.18
C ALA A 337 31.45 27.99 -3.90
N CYS A 338 30.82 29.14 -4.03
CA CYS A 338 29.38 29.30 -3.97
C CYS A 338 28.85 29.64 -5.35
N ARG A 339 27.93 28.84 -5.87
CA ARG A 339 27.32 29.00 -7.20
C ARG A 339 25.80 28.85 -7.14
N LYS A 340 25.11 29.59 -7.98
CA LYS A 340 23.71 29.36 -8.23
C LYS A 340 23.55 28.14 -9.15
N THR A 341 22.81 27.13 -8.71
CA THR A 341 22.60 25.89 -9.49
C THR A 341 21.45 26.05 -10.47
N ASP A 342 20.35 26.66 -10.01
CA ASP A 342 19.16 27.01 -10.75
C ASP A 342 18.57 28.32 -10.15
N ASP A 343 17.39 28.73 -10.61
CA ASP A 343 16.75 29.95 -10.12
C ASP A 343 16.30 29.86 -8.64
N ASN A 344 16.41 28.68 -8.03
CA ASN A 344 15.87 28.43 -6.69
C ASN A 344 16.88 27.82 -5.69
N SER A 345 18.15 27.58 -6.06
CA SER A 345 19.11 26.93 -5.18
C SER A 345 20.54 27.46 -5.33
N LEU A 346 21.26 27.54 -4.19
CA LEU A 346 22.69 27.79 -4.12
C LEU A 346 23.43 26.49 -3.78
N SER A 347 24.53 26.24 -4.50
CA SER A 347 25.44 25.13 -4.25
C SER A 347 26.75 25.70 -3.67
N ILE A 348 27.09 25.24 -2.47
CA ILE A 348 28.34 25.58 -1.79
C ILE A 348 29.23 24.34 -1.86
N THR A 349 30.36 24.46 -2.52
CA THR A 349 31.31 23.37 -2.71
C THR A 349 32.55 23.65 -1.89
N ILE A 350 32.93 22.73 -1.02
CA ILE A 350 34.19 22.76 -0.26
C ILE A 350 35.05 21.59 -0.73
N ARG A 351 36.11 21.89 -1.46
CA ARG A 351 36.98 20.89 -2.10
C ARG A 351 38.38 20.95 -1.49
N ASP A 352 38.87 19.82 -1.00
CA ASP A 352 40.28 19.68 -0.60
C ASP A 352 41.14 18.97 -1.65
N ASN A 353 42.45 19.00 -1.49
CA ASN A 353 43.40 18.27 -2.29
C ASN A 353 44.00 17.06 -1.56
N GLY A 354 43.22 16.46 -0.64
CA GLY A 354 43.60 15.29 0.12
C GLY A 354 43.64 13.99 -0.70
N PRO A 355 43.65 12.82 -0.05
CA PRO A 355 43.69 11.54 -0.72
C PRO A 355 42.34 11.14 -1.33
N GLY A 356 41.24 11.82 -0.99
CA GLY A 356 39.87 11.36 -1.30
C GLY A 356 39.43 10.19 -0.42
N VAL A 357 38.36 9.51 -0.84
CA VAL A 357 37.76 8.41 -0.09
C VAL A 357 37.41 7.28 -1.09
N PRO A 358 37.58 5.98 -0.73
CA PRO A 358 37.12 4.87 -1.55
C PRO A 358 35.66 5.04 -1.98
N ALA A 359 35.33 4.69 -3.22
CA ALA A 359 34.01 4.97 -3.80
C ALA A 359 32.85 4.30 -3.04
N ASP A 360 33.08 3.13 -2.48
CA ASP A 360 32.13 2.38 -1.64
C ASP A 360 31.88 3.01 -0.27
N MET A 361 32.77 3.92 0.16
CA MET A 361 32.68 4.65 1.42
C MET A 361 31.98 6.01 1.28
N LEU A 362 31.92 6.58 0.07
CA LEU A 362 31.32 7.92 -0.15
C LEU A 362 29.88 8.03 0.38
N PRO A 363 28.95 7.06 0.12
CA PRO A 363 27.59 7.13 0.64
C PRO A 363 27.52 7.06 2.17
N LYS A 364 28.52 6.44 2.81
CA LYS A 364 28.57 6.18 4.26
C LYS A 364 29.23 7.29 5.06
N LEU A 365 29.79 8.32 4.41
CA LEU A 365 30.49 9.41 5.10
C LEU A 365 29.60 10.18 6.08
N PHE A 366 28.30 10.16 5.85
CA PHE A 366 27.30 10.83 6.67
C PHE A 366 26.62 9.90 7.67
N ASP A 367 26.99 8.61 7.67
CA ASP A 367 26.49 7.66 8.65
C ASP A 367 27.07 7.95 10.03
N ILE A 368 26.30 7.70 11.06
CA ILE A 368 26.69 7.97 12.45
C ILE A 368 27.85 7.06 12.84
N PHE A 369 28.89 7.63 13.44
CA PHE A 369 30.14 6.94 13.85
C PHE A 369 30.89 6.26 12.70
N TYR A 370 30.54 6.55 11.47
CA TYR A 370 31.28 6.00 10.34
C TYR A 370 32.68 6.59 10.28
N ARG A 371 33.67 5.72 10.20
CA ARG A 371 35.11 6.06 10.07
C ARG A 371 35.74 5.06 9.13
N GLY A 372 36.53 5.52 8.17
CA GLY A 372 37.33 4.64 7.31
C GLY A 372 38.33 3.80 8.13
N ASP A 373 38.72 2.63 7.60
CA ASP A 373 39.56 1.67 8.33
C ASP A 373 40.90 2.26 8.81
N GLU A 374 41.53 3.18 8.06
CA GLU A 374 42.75 3.86 8.47
C GLU A 374 42.50 4.81 9.67
N ALA A 375 41.34 5.46 9.74
CA ALA A 375 40.98 6.34 10.84
C ALA A 375 40.61 5.57 12.12
N ARG A 376 40.20 4.29 12.02
CA ARG A 376 39.95 3.43 13.20
C ARG A 376 41.21 3.14 14.01
N ASN A 377 42.38 3.13 13.37
CA ASN A 377 43.65 2.87 14.03
C ASN A 377 44.18 4.05 14.87
N HIS A 378 43.57 5.24 14.75
CA HIS A 378 43.96 6.44 15.48
C HIS A 378 42.76 7.02 16.25
N PRO A 379 42.50 6.55 17.50
CA PRO A 379 41.34 6.94 18.30
C PRO A 379 41.20 8.45 18.54
N ALA A 380 42.32 9.17 18.50
CA ALA A 380 42.33 10.63 18.67
C ALA A 380 41.73 11.45 17.53
N ASP A 381 41.39 10.75 16.44
CA ASP A 381 40.96 11.38 15.19
C ASP A 381 39.44 11.64 15.06
N GLY A 382 38.71 11.85 16.14
CA GLY A 382 37.31 12.32 16.14
C GLY A 382 36.25 11.21 16.21
N SER A 383 35.06 11.60 16.64
CA SER A 383 33.95 10.71 17.00
C SER A 383 33.13 10.13 15.81
N GLY A 384 33.40 10.53 14.56
CA GLY A 384 32.53 10.15 13.42
C GLY A 384 31.13 10.76 13.46
N LEU A 385 30.83 11.66 14.40
CA LEU A 385 29.54 12.34 14.52
C LEU A 385 29.44 13.62 13.70
N GLY A 386 30.56 14.25 13.40
CA GLY A 386 30.57 15.61 12.83
C GLY A 386 29.84 15.70 11.49
N LEU A 387 30.16 14.84 10.52
CA LEU A 387 29.50 14.86 9.22
C LEU A 387 28.03 14.42 9.30
N ALA A 388 27.68 13.46 10.17
CA ALA A 388 26.32 13.06 10.43
C ALA A 388 25.49 14.22 11.00
N ILE A 389 26.03 14.97 11.97
CA ILE A 389 25.39 16.17 12.51
C ILE A 389 25.25 17.25 11.42
N SER A 390 26.27 17.44 10.59
CA SER A 390 26.23 18.40 9.49
C SER A 390 25.12 18.03 8.49
N ALA A 391 24.98 16.75 8.13
CA ALA A 391 23.96 16.28 7.23
C ALA A 391 22.55 16.51 7.80
N LYS A 392 22.31 16.11 9.03
CA LYS A 392 21.03 16.32 9.72
C LYS A 392 20.68 17.80 9.86
N MET A 393 21.69 18.65 10.14
CA MET A 393 21.45 20.08 10.23
C MET A 393 21.10 20.69 8.88
N ILE A 394 21.79 20.31 7.81
CA ILE A 394 21.48 20.75 6.43
C ILE A 394 20.07 20.28 6.02
N GLU A 395 19.68 19.05 6.37
CA GLU A 395 18.33 18.56 6.14
C GLU A 395 17.26 19.43 6.82
N ARG A 396 17.50 19.85 8.06
CA ARG A 396 16.61 20.77 8.78
C ARG A 396 16.57 22.19 8.20
N LEU A 397 17.61 22.58 7.46
CA LEU A 397 17.64 23.81 6.67
C LEU A 397 17.00 23.63 5.27
N HIS A 398 16.28 22.52 5.04
CA HIS A 398 15.69 22.13 3.75
C HIS A 398 16.69 22.01 2.60
N GLY A 399 17.97 21.78 2.92
CA GLY A 399 19.05 21.57 1.99
C GLY A 399 19.43 20.10 1.83
N SER A 400 20.50 19.87 1.09
CA SER A 400 21.13 18.55 0.95
C SER A 400 22.64 18.69 0.99
N ILE A 401 23.32 17.62 1.43
CA ILE A 401 24.79 17.53 1.42
C ILE A 401 25.17 16.21 0.76
N ARG A 402 26.23 16.25 -0.07
CA ARG A 402 26.82 15.07 -0.69
C ARG A 402 28.33 15.20 -0.80
N ALA A 403 29.00 14.07 -0.97
CA ALA A 403 30.43 13.99 -1.13
C ALA A 403 30.81 13.34 -2.46
N GLU A 404 31.82 13.86 -3.14
CA GLU A 404 32.33 13.34 -4.40
C GLU A 404 33.86 13.36 -4.38
N ASN A 405 34.50 12.32 -4.94
CA ASN A 405 35.93 12.34 -5.17
C ASN A 405 36.24 13.25 -6.37
N VAL A 406 37.36 13.93 -6.24
CA VAL A 406 37.86 14.79 -7.32
C VAL A 406 38.81 14.02 -8.21
N PRO A 407 38.70 14.11 -9.56
CA PRO A 407 39.59 13.38 -10.46
C PRO A 407 41.08 13.52 -10.23
N ASP A 408 41.52 14.73 -9.83
CA ASP A 408 42.92 15.05 -9.54
C ASP A 408 43.36 14.73 -8.11
N GLY A 409 42.51 14.00 -7.36
CA GLY A 409 42.66 13.72 -5.94
C GLY A 409 41.97 14.76 -5.06
N GLY A 410 41.52 14.33 -3.87
CA GLY A 410 40.80 15.13 -2.90
C GLY A 410 39.33 14.76 -2.82
N LEU A 411 38.68 15.37 -1.83
CA LEU A 411 37.24 15.20 -1.55
C LEU A 411 36.55 16.55 -1.76
N SER A 412 35.37 16.49 -2.38
CA SER A 412 34.49 17.63 -2.57
C SER A 412 33.22 17.41 -1.78
N MET A 413 32.94 18.26 -0.81
CA MET A 413 31.68 18.32 -0.08
C MET A 413 30.78 19.36 -0.73
N ILE A 414 29.59 18.98 -1.15
CA ILE A 414 28.66 19.83 -1.89
C ILE A 414 27.40 20.00 -1.06
N ILE A 415 27.13 21.21 -0.62
CA ILE A 415 25.93 21.61 0.14
C ILE A 415 25.01 22.35 -0.82
N THR A 416 23.75 22.00 -0.88
CA THR A 416 22.73 22.70 -1.67
C THR A 416 21.69 23.27 -0.72
N LEU A 417 21.42 24.57 -0.80
CA LEU A 417 20.43 25.27 0.02
C LEU A 417 19.40 25.97 -0.88
N PRO A 418 18.10 26.00 -0.52
CA PRO A 418 17.10 26.72 -1.26
C PRO A 418 17.28 28.24 -1.07
N ILE A 419 17.19 29.00 -2.17
CA ILE A 419 17.17 30.46 -2.14
C ILE A 419 15.81 30.91 -1.64
N GLN A 420 15.79 31.84 -0.69
CA GLN A 420 14.57 32.51 -0.30
C GLN A 420 14.11 33.41 -1.45
N LYS A 421 12.93 33.13 -2.04
CA LYS A 421 12.32 34.05 -2.99
C LYS A 421 11.96 35.30 -2.21
N GLY A 422 12.60 36.44 -2.58
CA GLY A 422 12.27 37.73 -2.01
C GLY A 422 10.77 37.98 -2.13
N GLY A 423 10.12 38.10 -0.99
CA GLY A 423 8.80 38.65 -0.72
C GLY A 423 7.68 38.33 -1.71
N ASP A 424 6.84 37.35 -1.35
CA ASP A 424 5.41 37.58 -1.36
C ASP A 424 4.97 37.49 0.11
N GLU A 425 4.69 38.66 0.69
CA GLU A 425 4.01 38.81 1.96
C GLU A 425 2.66 38.07 1.87
N ALA A 426 2.42 37.17 2.84
CA ALA A 426 1.08 36.74 3.14
C ALA A 426 0.75 37.05 4.59
#